data_63ee9c7d73bd564eb0b0517311e2f5a6
#
_entry.id   63ee9c7d73bd564eb0b0517311e2f5a6
#
_cell.length_a   1.000
_cell.length_b   1.000
_cell.length_c   1.000
_cell.angle_alpha   90.00
_cell.angle_beta   90.00
_cell.angle_gamma   90.00
#
_symmetry.space_group_name_H-M   'P 1'
#
loop_
_entity.id
_entity.type
_entity.pdbx_description
1 polymer ?
#
loop_
_entity_poly.entity_id
_entity_poly.type
_entity_poly.pdbx_seq_one_letter_code
_entity_poly.pdbx_strand_id
1 'polypeptide(L)'
;MNAPHTFITNIIPVLQNDPYFENATITTAYENDIKPYPVTKPIIALAMDKHTVGERLISVNEDGSETLSKKRIGESVIKVTFFVPYENGAAECYRWADYLYSYFLFQTELDITGCRLYDCNYVRECGALVLETDFTLRQTLSE
;
A
#
# COMPACT_ATOMS: atom_id res chain seq x y z
N MET A 1 -10.90 9.30 12.70
CA MET A 1 -10.33 9.73 11.41
C MET A 1 -9.45 8.63 10.84
N ASN A 2 -9.69 8.26 9.59
CA ASN A 2 -8.87 7.24 8.92
C ASN A 2 -7.60 7.88 8.35
N ALA A 3 -6.59 8.03 9.20
CA ALA A 3 -5.29 8.50 8.75
C ALA A 3 -4.58 7.41 7.92
N PRO A 4 -3.72 7.79 6.97
CA PRO A 4 -2.96 6.82 6.16
C PRO A 4 -2.14 5.85 6.99
N HIS A 5 -1.59 6.30 8.11
CA HIS A 5 -0.87 5.45 9.04
C HIS A 5 -1.79 4.35 9.60
N THR A 6 -3.03 4.72 9.95
CA THR A 6 -4.02 3.76 10.44
C THR A 6 -4.34 2.72 9.37
N PHE A 7 -4.44 3.15 8.11
CA PHE A 7 -4.65 2.22 7.00
C PHE A 7 -3.54 1.18 6.93
N ILE A 8 -2.28 1.60 6.94
CA ILE A 8 -1.13 0.68 6.88
C ILE A 8 -1.15 -0.26 8.08
N THR A 9 -1.36 0.26 9.28
CA THR A 9 -1.41 -0.54 10.50
C THR A 9 -2.51 -1.59 10.46
N ASN A 10 -3.65 -1.27 9.87
CA ASN A 10 -4.78 -2.19 9.79
C ASN A 10 -4.64 -3.22 8.67
N ILE A 11 -4.03 -2.86 7.55
CA ILE A 11 -3.92 -3.75 6.40
C ILE A 11 -2.86 -4.84 6.59
N ILE A 12 -1.79 -4.54 7.34
CA ILE A 12 -0.70 -5.50 7.55
C ILE A 12 -1.20 -6.82 8.17
N PRO A 13 -1.97 -6.82 9.27
CA PRO A 13 -2.50 -8.07 9.82
C PRO A 13 -3.39 -8.83 8.86
N VAL A 14 -4.17 -8.13 8.05
CA VAL A 14 -5.04 -8.75 7.04
C VAL A 14 -4.20 -9.49 6.01
N LEU A 15 -3.15 -8.88 5.51
CA LEU A 15 -2.26 -9.50 4.54
C LEU A 15 -1.46 -10.65 5.17
N GLN A 16 -1.03 -10.50 6.42
CA GLN A 16 -0.31 -11.56 7.13
C GLN A 16 -1.17 -12.83 7.32
N ASN A 17 -2.47 -12.67 7.43
CA ASN A 17 -3.40 -13.79 7.59
C ASN A 17 -3.87 -14.37 6.24
N ASP A 18 -3.51 -13.75 5.12
CA ASP A 18 -3.85 -14.28 3.81
C ASP A 18 -2.93 -15.45 3.47
N PRO A 19 -3.50 -16.65 3.20
CA PRO A 19 -2.68 -17.83 2.87
C PRO A 19 -1.75 -17.64 1.68
N TYR A 20 -2.08 -16.74 0.77
CA TYR A 20 -1.24 -16.45 -0.40
C TYR A 20 0.13 -15.90 0.00
N PHE A 21 0.19 -15.16 1.11
CA PHE A 21 1.42 -14.54 1.62
C PHE A 21 2.03 -15.29 2.81
N GLU A 22 1.63 -16.55 3.06
CA GLU A 22 2.10 -17.28 4.25
C GLU A 22 3.62 -17.44 4.34
N ASN A 23 4.30 -17.47 3.18
CA ASN A 23 5.76 -17.60 3.11
C ASN A 23 6.49 -16.27 3.05
N ALA A 24 5.76 -15.16 3.17
CA ALA A 24 6.32 -13.82 3.10
C ALA A 24 6.33 -13.16 4.48
N THR A 25 7.32 -12.31 4.68
CA THR A 25 7.32 -11.37 5.81
C THR A 25 6.69 -10.06 5.35
N ILE A 26 5.61 -9.64 6.01
CA ILE A 26 4.94 -8.38 5.70
C ILE A 26 5.21 -7.41 6.83
N THR A 27 5.75 -6.23 6.50
CA THR A 27 6.20 -5.27 7.49
C THR A 27 5.99 -3.84 6.98
N THR A 28 6.10 -2.88 7.88
CA THR A 28 6.21 -1.48 7.48
C THR A 28 7.64 -1.20 7.01
N ALA A 29 7.77 -0.38 5.98
CA ALA A 29 9.08 0.09 5.56
C ALA A 29 9.64 1.07 6.61
N TYR A 30 10.95 1.16 6.67
CA TYR A 30 11.69 2.06 7.57
C TYR A 30 11.53 1.75 9.06
N GLU A 31 11.14 0.52 9.39
CA GLU A 31 11.22 0.08 10.78
C GLU A 31 12.70 -0.01 11.21
N ASN A 32 12.94 0.19 12.50
CA ASN A 32 14.28 0.10 13.08
C ASN A 32 14.84 -1.32 13.05
N ASP A 33 14.01 -2.30 12.75
CA ASP A 33 14.46 -3.68 12.64
C ASP A 33 15.35 -3.85 11.43
N ILE A 34 16.51 -4.44 11.66
CA ILE A 34 17.48 -4.70 10.61
C ILE A 34 16.90 -5.74 9.66
N LYS A 35 16.82 -5.37 8.37
CA LYS A 35 16.44 -6.34 7.34
C LYS A 35 17.48 -7.46 7.33
N PRO A 36 17.06 -8.73 7.31
CA PRO A 36 18.01 -9.81 7.18
C PRO A 36 18.75 -9.72 5.86
N TYR A 37 20.06 -9.69 5.91
CA TYR A 37 20.93 -9.75 4.73
C TYR A 37 21.75 -11.03 4.78
N PRO A 38 21.80 -11.80 3.68
CA PRO A 38 21.02 -11.65 2.45
C PRO A 38 19.53 -11.97 2.68
N VAL A 39 18.69 -11.50 1.76
CA VAL A 39 17.26 -11.82 1.81
C VAL A 39 17.07 -13.30 1.49
N THR A 40 16.59 -14.07 2.46
CA THR A 40 16.36 -15.51 2.32
C THR A 40 14.91 -15.87 2.16
N LYS A 41 14.01 -14.98 2.58
CA LYS A 41 12.56 -15.10 2.42
C LYS A 41 12.02 -13.86 1.74
N PRO A 42 10.93 -13.98 0.98
CA PRO A 42 10.28 -12.81 0.41
C PRO A 42 9.81 -11.85 1.51
N ILE A 43 9.97 -10.55 1.25
CA ILE A 43 9.56 -9.49 2.16
C ILE A 43 8.68 -8.53 1.39
N ILE A 44 7.54 -8.16 1.98
CA ILE A 44 6.64 -7.15 1.45
C ILE A 44 6.62 -5.99 2.44
N ALA A 45 7.15 -4.85 2.02
CA ALA A 45 7.27 -3.67 2.87
C ALA A 45 6.31 -2.58 2.39
N LEU A 46 5.50 -2.06 3.31
CA LEU A 46 4.54 -1.00 3.04
C LEU A 46 4.97 0.29 3.70
N ALA A 47 4.84 1.40 2.97
CA ALA A 47 5.12 2.72 3.50
C ALA A 47 4.15 3.73 2.89
N MET A 48 3.86 4.79 3.63
CA MET A 48 3.19 5.95 3.06
C MET A 48 4.25 6.85 2.44
N ASP A 49 4.08 7.15 1.14
CA ASP A 49 4.98 8.05 0.42
C ASP A 49 4.49 9.50 0.49
N LYS A 50 3.22 9.71 0.18
CA LYS A 50 2.61 11.04 0.18
C LYS A 50 1.22 11.01 0.76
N HIS A 51 0.82 12.13 1.35
CA HIS A 51 -0.55 12.36 1.80
C HIS A 51 -0.93 13.81 1.55
N THR A 52 -2.04 14.00 0.84
CA THR A 52 -2.55 15.32 0.50
C THR A 52 -3.99 15.42 0.99
N VAL A 53 -4.31 16.51 1.67
CA VAL A 53 -5.67 16.80 2.13
C VAL A 53 -6.23 17.94 1.29
N GLY A 54 -7.36 17.66 0.65
CA GLY A 54 -8.05 18.65 -0.17
C GLY A 54 -8.95 19.58 0.63
N GLU A 55 -9.72 20.36 -0.09
CA GLU A 55 -10.68 21.31 0.49
C GLU A 55 -11.84 20.60 1.19
N ARG A 56 -12.55 21.35 2.02
CA ARG A 56 -13.75 20.84 2.68
C ARG A 56 -14.83 20.55 1.64
N LEU A 57 -15.55 19.47 1.85
CA LEU A 57 -16.66 19.08 0.99
C LEU A 57 -17.87 19.98 1.26
N ILE A 58 -18.66 20.17 0.22
CA ILE A 58 -19.93 20.91 0.32
C ILE A 58 -21.05 19.88 0.47
N SER A 59 -21.89 20.08 1.48
CA SER A 59 -23.12 19.31 1.66
C SER A 59 -24.31 20.10 1.13
N VAL A 60 -25.16 19.44 0.34
CA VAL A 60 -26.41 20.06 -0.16
C VAL A 60 -27.54 19.66 0.79
N ASN A 61 -28.21 20.67 1.35
CA ASN A 61 -29.35 20.48 2.25
C ASN A 61 -30.63 20.17 1.45
N GLU A 62 -31.66 19.70 2.15
CA GLU A 62 -32.95 19.37 1.52
C GLU A 62 -33.59 20.55 0.80
N ASP A 63 -33.39 21.77 1.30
CA ASP A 63 -33.92 23.02 0.71
C ASP A 63 -33.07 23.54 -0.47
N GLY A 64 -32.01 22.79 -0.87
CA GLY A 64 -31.10 23.19 -1.94
C GLY A 64 -29.98 24.11 -1.52
N SER A 65 -29.94 24.56 -0.25
CA SER A 65 -28.82 25.36 0.24
C SER A 65 -27.57 24.53 0.43
N GLU A 66 -26.41 25.16 0.35
CA GLU A 66 -25.13 24.53 0.51
C GLU A 66 -24.51 24.90 1.85
N THR A 67 -23.87 23.91 2.49
CA THR A 67 -23.14 24.08 3.74
C THR A 67 -21.76 23.42 3.62
N LEU A 68 -20.73 24.12 4.11
CA LEU A 68 -19.39 23.53 4.18
C LEU A 68 -19.39 22.41 5.22
N SER A 69 -19.08 21.20 4.75
CA SER A 69 -18.90 20.03 5.61
C SER A 69 -17.55 20.11 6.34
N LYS A 70 -17.44 19.43 7.47
CA LYS A 70 -16.15 19.21 8.12
C LYS A 70 -15.34 18.10 7.42
N LYS A 71 -15.95 17.39 6.47
CA LYS A 71 -15.29 16.32 5.73
C LYS A 71 -14.41 16.89 4.63
N ARG A 72 -13.32 16.20 4.38
CA ARG A 72 -12.36 16.53 3.31
C ARG A 72 -12.03 15.28 2.51
N ILE A 73 -11.63 15.46 1.26
CA ILE A 73 -11.06 14.38 0.47
C ILE A 73 -9.55 14.34 0.77
N GLY A 74 -9.07 13.19 1.20
CA GLY A 74 -7.66 12.91 1.34
C GLY A 74 -7.19 11.98 0.24
N GLU A 75 -5.97 12.18 -0.23
CA GLU A 75 -5.31 11.30 -1.18
C GLU A 75 -3.97 10.87 -0.61
N SER A 76 -3.71 9.56 -0.62
CA SER A 76 -2.48 8.98 -0.10
C SER A 76 -1.84 8.12 -1.16
N VAL A 77 -0.52 8.17 -1.24
CA VAL A 77 0.26 7.24 -2.05
C VAL A 77 0.91 6.24 -1.10
N ILE A 78 0.53 4.99 -1.25
CA ILE A 78 1.08 3.87 -0.47
C ILE A 78 2.09 3.16 -1.34
N LYS A 79 3.32 3.12 -0.88
CA LYS A 79 4.40 2.41 -1.56
C LYS A 79 4.50 1.00 -1.02
N VAL A 80 4.47 0.02 -1.91
CA VAL A 80 4.67 -1.38 -1.55
C VAL A 80 5.90 -1.88 -2.29
N THR A 81 6.89 -2.35 -1.55
CA THR A 81 8.13 -2.87 -2.10
C THR A 81 8.22 -4.37 -1.84
N PHE A 82 8.44 -5.12 -2.91
CA PHE A 82 8.60 -6.57 -2.86
C PHE A 82 10.08 -6.90 -2.96
N PHE A 83 10.60 -7.63 -1.97
CA PHE A 83 11.96 -8.18 -1.98
C PHE A 83 11.84 -9.68 -2.11
N VAL A 84 12.37 -10.24 -3.19
CA VAL A 84 12.30 -11.68 -3.46
C VAL A 84 13.72 -12.19 -3.62
N PRO A 85 14.10 -13.31 -2.95
CA PRO A 85 15.42 -13.90 -3.16
C PRO A 85 15.70 -14.09 -4.66
N TYR A 86 16.92 -13.81 -5.07
CA TYR A 86 17.30 -13.84 -6.48
C TYR A 86 16.95 -15.17 -7.15
N GLU A 87 17.18 -16.28 -6.48
CA GLU A 87 16.92 -17.61 -7.00
C GLU A 87 15.44 -17.90 -7.26
N ASN A 88 14.52 -17.13 -6.65
CA ASN A 88 13.09 -17.33 -6.88
C ASN A 88 12.62 -16.73 -8.21
N GLY A 89 13.38 -15.77 -8.77
CA GLY A 89 13.11 -15.18 -10.07
C GLY A 89 12.15 -13.99 -10.04
N ALA A 90 12.23 -13.15 -11.06
CA ALA A 90 11.43 -11.93 -11.19
C ALA A 90 9.94 -12.23 -11.32
N ALA A 91 9.57 -13.37 -11.89
CA ALA A 91 8.16 -13.74 -12.06
C ALA A 91 7.40 -13.80 -10.72
N GLU A 92 8.09 -14.16 -9.63
CA GLU A 92 7.46 -14.18 -8.30
C GLU A 92 7.11 -12.79 -7.82
N CYS A 93 7.98 -11.79 -8.06
CA CYS A 93 7.67 -10.40 -7.74
C CYS A 93 6.41 -9.92 -8.44
N TYR A 94 6.32 -10.16 -9.75
CA TYR A 94 5.17 -9.73 -10.54
C TYR A 94 3.90 -10.48 -10.15
N ARG A 95 3.98 -11.76 -9.85
CA ARG A 95 2.83 -12.55 -9.41
C ARG A 95 2.25 -12.01 -8.10
N TRP A 96 3.09 -11.63 -7.16
CA TRP A 96 2.64 -11.06 -5.90
C TRP A 96 2.09 -9.65 -6.06
N ALA A 97 2.69 -8.86 -6.94
CA ALA A 97 2.17 -7.53 -7.27
C ALA A 97 0.78 -7.65 -7.91
N ASP A 98 0.59 -8.56 -8.85
CA ASP A 98 -0.71 -8.80 -9.48
C ASP A 98 -1.76 -9.24 -8.46
N TYR A 99 -1.40 -10.13 -7.55
CA TYR A 99 -2.33 -10.57 -6.51
C TYR A 99 -2.74 -9.40 -5.61
N LEU A 100 -1.78 -8.59 -5.18
CA LEU A 100 -2.05 -7.45 -4.31
C LEU A 100 -2.90 -6.38 -5.02
N TYR A 101 -2.64 -6.13 -6.29
CA TYR A 101 -3.47 -5.24 -7.11
C TYR A 101 -4.92 -5.73 -7.15
N SER A 102 -5.10 -6.99 -7.50
CA SER A 102 -6.45 -7.59 -7.58
C SER A 102 -7.15 -7.51 -6.23
N TYR A 103 -6.43 -7.77 -5.16
CA TYR A 103 -6.98 -7.68 -3.81
C TYR A 103 -7.48 -6.26 -3.50
N PHE A 104 -6.65 -5.25 -3.70
CA PHE A 104 -7.03 -3.87 -3.39
C PHE A 104 -8.12 -3.33 -4.30
N LEU A 105 -8.08 -3.67 -5.59
CA LEU A 105 -9.04 -3.15 -6.56
C LEU A 105 -10.42 -3.81 -6.46
N PHE A 106 -10.47 -5.10 -6.15
CA PHE A 106 -11.71 -5.87 -6.30
C PHE A 106 -12.21 -6.53 -5.01
N GLN A 107 -11.38 -6.70 -3.99
CA GLN A 107 -11.76 -7.37 -2.75
C GLN A 107 -11.85 -6.44 -1.55
N THR A 108 -11.61 -5.15 -1.74
CA THR A 108 -11.76 -4.13 -0.71
C THR A 108 -12.69 -3.04 -1.19
N GLU A 109 -13.25 -2.27 -0.25
CA GLU A 109 -14.05 -1.08 -0.56
C GLU A 109 -13.19 0.18 -0.71
N LEU A 110 -11.89 0.02 -0.81
CA LEU A 110 -10.96 1.13 -0.96
C LEU A 110 -11.11 1.77 -2.33
N ASP A 111 -11.09 3.09 -2.37
CA ASP A 111 -11.11 3.85 -3.61
C ASP A 111 -9.68 4.04 -4.12
N ILE A 112 -9.21 3.05 -4.86
CA ILE A 112 -7.89 3.09 -5.49
C ILE A 112 -8.03 3.81 -6.82
N THR A 113 -7.46 5.00 -6.92
CA THR A 113 -7.54 5.85 -8.10
C THR A 113 -6.39 5.67 -9.06
N GLY A 114 -5.34 4.97 -8.66
CA GLY A 114 -4.21 4.67 -9.51
C GLY A 114 -3.29 3.62 -8.91
N CYS A 115 -2.63 2.89 -9.80
CA CYS A 115 -1.60 1.93 -9.45
C CYS A 115 -0.42 2.14 -10.40
N ARG A 116 0.79 2.06 -9.88
CA ARG A 116 1.99 2.18 -10.69
C ARG A 116 2.98 1.10 -10.32
N LEU A 117 3.48 0.42 -11.34
CA LEU A 117 4.49 -0.62 -11.22
C LEU A 117 5.80 -0.08 -11.80
N TYR A 118 6.86 -0.16 -11.03
CA TYR A 118 8.20 0.23 -11.48
C TYR A 118 8.97 -0.98 -11.95
N ASP A 119 10.21 -0.76 -12.40
CA ASP A 119 11.05 -1.84 -12.87
C ASP A 119 11.49 -2.74 -11.73
N CYS A 120 11.61 -4.04 -12.02
CA CYS A 120 12.18 -5.00 -11.09
C CYS A 120 13.69 -5.00 -11.25
N ASN A 121 14.42 -4.69 -10.18
CA ASN A 121 15.86 -4.57 -10.19
C ASN A 121 16.51 -5.56 -9.22
N TYR A 122 17.67 -6.08 -9.62
CA TYR A 122 18.49 -6.86 -8.73
C TYR A 122 19.32 -5.93 -7.84
N VAL A 123 19.24 -6.13 -6.53
CA VAL A 123 20.01 -5.38 -5.54
C VAL A 123 21.05 -6.31 -4.93
N ARG A 124 22.29 -6.09 -5.30
CA ARG A 124 23.42 -6.96 -4.93
C ARG A 124 23.62 -7.04 -3.41
N GLU A 125 23.47 -5.92 -2.72
CA GLU A 125 23.74 -5.81 -1.28
C GLU A 125 22.85 -6.73 -0.45
N CYS A 126 21.64 -7.01 -0.89
CA CYS A 126 20.72 -7.92 -0.18
C CYS A 126 20.46 -9.23 -0.92
N GLY A 127 21.05 -9.43 -2.10
CA GLY A 127 20.86 -10.66 -2.88
C GLY A 127 19.43 -10.87 -3.33
N ALA A 128 18.68 -9.79 -3.60
CA ALA A 128 17.27 -9.86 -3.88
C ALA A 128 16.90 -9.12 -5.15
N LEU A 129 15.81 -9.57 -5.77
CA LEU A 129 15.07 -8.78 -6.76
C LEU A 129 14.12 -7.87 -6.02
N VAL A 130 14.10 -6.60 -6.40
CA VAL A 130 13.29 -5.57 -5.76
C VAL A 130 12.35 -4.96 -6.77
N LEU A 131 11.05 -5.04 -6.48
CA LEU A 131 10.00 -4.44 -7.28
C LEU A 131 9.27 -3.42 -6.44
N GLU A 132 9.25 -2.18 -6.90
CA GLU A 132 8.52 -1.09 -6.25
C GLU A 132 7.18 -0.87 -6.93
N THR A 133 6.14 -0.65 -6.14
CA THR A 133 4.80 -0.33 -6.62
C THR A 133 4.21 0.80 -5.79
N ASP A 134 3.34 1.60 -6.42
CA ASP A 134 2.60 2.66 -5.74
C ASP A 134 1.11 2.44 -5.94
N PHE A 135 0.35 2.66 -4.87
CA PHE A 135 -1.11 2.71 -4.91
C PHE A 135 -1.57 4.09 -4.47
N THR A 136 -2.40 4.72 -5.27
CA THR A 136 -3.04 5.97 -4.89
C THR A 136 -4.42 5.68 -4.34
N LEU A 137 -4.63 6.05 -3.09
CA LEU A 137 -5.86 5.80 -2.33
C LEU A 137 -6.54 7.13 -2.04
N ARG A 138 -7.82 7.24 -2.40
CA ARG A 138 -8.65 8.40 -2.06
C ARG A 138 -9.58 8.02 -0.91
N GLN A 139 -9.67 8.90 0.07
CA GLN A 139 -10.50 8.70 1.25
C GLN A 139 -11.27 9.97 1.60
N THR A 140 -12.46 9.78 2.17
CA THR A 140 -13.16 10.89 2.84
C THR A 140 -12.68 10.93 4.29
N LEU A 141 -12.04 12.03 4.65
CA LEU A 141 -11.55 12.25 6.00
C LEU A 141 -12.63 12.96 6.82
N SER A 142 -12.97 12.38 7.96
CA SER A 142 -13.92 12.93 8.91
C SER A 142 -13.41 12.75 10.34
N GLU A 143 -13.79 13.65 11.22
CA GLU A 143 -13.52 13.48 12.66
C GLU A 143 -14.27 12.29 13.22
#